data_0d48bb2f257a758c464286de0de266f8
#
_entry.id   0d48bb2f257a758c464286de0de266f8
#
_cell.length_a   1.000
_cell.length_b   1.000
_cell.length_c   1.000
_cell.angle_alpha   90.00
_cell.angle_beta   90.00
_cell.angle_gamma   90.00
#
_symmetry.space_group_name_H-M   'P 1'
#
loop_
_entity.id
_entity.type
_entity.pdbx_description
1 polymer ?
#
loop_
_entity_poly.entity_id
_entity_poly.type
_entity_poly.pdbx_seq_one_letter_code
_entity_poly.pdbx_strand_id
1 'polypeptide(L)'
;MRQNKASTAPWPAVLLVCLFGCLAAGAAPDDLADDASLAAAVCPVVYQLDQSPSSRGYHYSFFGNAFFINEQGYLLTVAHVLETFRDGGQPYVLVSRRNSPPRLLQAAIIAVDPEHDVAILRATPNPFEGKHKVAFLPLAHEPAIRGQAVIALSLHPPKLQNAHTFQAPQEDRSSGEVLSYESTQLEKSVPSADVFLLSHSVTRGQSGSPVLALDSRAVVGLVEGRWLRSSAVSIAKSSSLSPSIPGAAVPIRYAIALLQRQSISWHTPQSPPSSSPTR
;
A
#
# COMPACT_ATOMS: atom_id res chain seq x y z
N MET A 1 25.35 -53.65 77.69
CA MET A 1 25.82 -52.85 76.55
C MET A 1 25.37 -53.51 75.27
N ARG A 2 24.29 -53.00 74.62
CA ARG A 2 23.80 -53.47 73.38
C ARG A 2 23.78 -52.30 72.37
N GLN A 3 24.57 -52.37 71.36
CA GLN A 3 24.60 -51.39 70.24
C GLN A 3 23.48 -51.71 69.30
N ASN A 4 22.58 -50.76 69.09
CA ASN A 4 21.57 -50.79 67.99
C ASN A 4 22.19 -50.25 66.73
N LYS A 5 22.24 -51.12 65.68
CA LYS A 5 22.56 -50.75 64.32
C LYS A 5 21.28 -50.25 63.65
N ALA A 6 21.26 -49.00 63.27
CA ALA A 6 20.22 -48.44 62.38
C ALA A 6 20.50 -48.79 60.91
N SER A 7 19.55 -49.43 60.31
CA SER A 7 19.53 -49.75 58.86
C SER A 7 19.03 -48.53 58.07
N THR A 8 19.85 -48.02 57.18
CA THR A 8 19.45 -46.97 56.22
C THR A 8 19.15 -47.62 54.87
N ALA A 9 17.90 -47.61 54.50
CA ALA A 9 17.48 -48.01 53.13
C ALA A 9 17.68 -46.82 52.16
N PRO A 10 18.14 -47.05 50.92
CA PRO A 10 18.28 -45.99 49.94
C PRO A 10 16.93 -45.72 49.24
N TRP A 11 16.59 -44.45 49.16
CA TRP A 11 15.44 -43.98 48.39
C TRP A 11 15.81 -43.94 46.90
N PRO A 12 14.90 -44.33 45.98
CA PRO A 12 15.14 -44.20 44.55
C PRO A 12 15.03 -42.75 44.12
N ALA A 13 16.08 -42.26 43.47
CA ALA A 13 16.11 -40.98 42.79
C ALA A 13 15.14 -40.99 41.58
N VAL A 14 14.05 -40.27 41.66
CA VAL A 14 13.15 -40.00 40.54
C VAL A 14 13.82 -38.95 39.67
N LEU A 15 14.32 -39.32 38.53
CA LEU A 15 14.89 -38.42 37.53
C LEU A 15 13.73 -37.71 36.79
N LEU A 16 13.45 -36.49 37.19
CA LEU A 16 12.47 -35.63 36.51
C LEU A 16 13.14 -35.03 35.25
N VAL A 17 12.92 -35.66 34.11
CA VAL A 17 13.35 -35.15 32.81
C VAL A 17 12.39 -34.02 32.41
N CYS A 18 12.76 -32.74 32.70
CA CYS A 18 12.10 -31.59 32.14
C CYS A 18 12.44 -31.49 30.64
N LEU A 19 11.54 -31.97 29.80
CA LEU A 19 11.52 -31.67 28.37
C LEU A 19 11.17 -30.18 28.21
N PHE A 20 12.18 -29.30 28.15
CA PHE A 20 12.02 -27.94 27.62
C PHE A 20 11.74 -28.06 26.11
N GLY A 21 10.47 -28.12 25.77
CA GLY A 21 10.01 -27.86 24.43
C GLY A 21 10.34 -26.40 24.09
N CYS A 22 11.40 -26.16 23.31
CA CYS A 22 11.58 -24.91 22.59
C CYS A 22 10.40 -24.73 21.64
N LEU A 23 9.33 -24.11 22.10
CA LEU A 23 8.39 -23.41 21.23
C LEU A 23 9.22 -22.28 20.60
N ALA A 24 9.68 -22.51 19.38
CA ALA A 24 10.06 -21.42 18.48
C ALA A 24 8.78 -20.58 18.32
N ALA A 25 8.66 -19.54 19.12
CA ALA A 25 7.73 -18.45 18.88
C ALA A 25 8.18 -17.84 17.54
N GLY A 26 7.57 -18.31 16.45
CA GLY A 26 7.61 -17.58 15.20
C GLY A 26 7.10 -16.19 15.53
N ALA A 27 7.98 -15.19 15.43
CA ALA A 27 7.60 -13.81 15.52
C ALA A 27 6.52 -13.59 14.46
N ALA A 28 5.27 -13.44 14.91
CA ALA A 28 4.22 -12.92 14.06
C ALA A 28 4.71 -11.55 13.56
N PRO A 29 4.47 -11.20 12.31
CA PRO A 29 4.77 -9.88 11.82
C PRO A 29 3.77 -8.87 12.45
N ASP A 30 4.02 -8.49 13.71
CA ASP A 30 3.32 -7.41 14.41
C ASP A 30 3.59 -6.03 13.79
N ASP A 31 4.42 -5.95 12.75
CA ASP A 31 4.90 -4.71 12.15
C ASP A 31 3.91 -4.04 11.16
N LEU A 32 2.77 -4.66 10.83
CA LEU A 32 1.74 -4.06 9.96
C LEU A 32 0.74 -3.17 10.73
N ALA A 33 0.85 -3.11 12.05
CA ALA A 33 -0.12 -2.40 12.88
C ALA A 33 0.16 -0.91 13.06
N ASP A 34 1.37 -0.43 12.75
CA ASP A 34 1.78 0.96 12.96
C ASP A 34 1.49 1.81 11.71
N ASP A 35 0.84 2.96 11.90
CA ASP A 35 0.53 3.94 10.85
C ASP A 35 1.78 4.38 10.05
N ALA A 36 2.95 4.42 10.70
CA ALA A 36 4.22 4.71 10.04
C ALA A 36 4.64 3.61 9.05
N SER A 37 4.23 2.36 9.26
CA SER A 37 4.49 1.24 8.35
C SER A 37 3.65 1.34 7.09
N LEU A 38 2.41 1.82 7.17
CA LEU A 38 1.55 2.01 5.99
C LEU A 38 2.16 3.03 5.02
N ALA A 39 2.65 4.16 5.54
CA ALA A 39 3.30 5.18 4.72
C ALA A 39 4.60 4.69 4.07
N ALA A 40 5.34 3.80 4.75
CA ALA A 40 6.58 3.22 4.21
C ALA A 40 6.35 2.29 3.01
N ALA A 41 5.12 1.83 2.79
CA ALA A 41 4.76 1.04 1.62
C ALA A 41 4.41 1.89 0.40
N VAL A 42 4.10 3.19 0.59
CA VAL A 42 3.69 4.10 -0.49
C VAL A 42 4.90 4.83 -1.04
N CYS A 43 4.93 5.02 -2.35
CA CYS A 43 6.06 5.63 -3.07
C CYS A 43 5.56 6.63 -4.10
N PRO A 44 6.04 7.89 -4.09
CA PRO A 44 5.86 8.78 -5.22
C PRO A 44 6.44 8.20 -6.51
N VAL A 45 5.68 8.29 -7.61
CA VAL A 45 6.14 7.97 -8.97
C VAL A 45 6.65 9.25 -9.60
N VAL A 46 7.91 9.23 -10.01
CA VAL A 46 8.59 10.40 -10.55
C VAL A 46 9.33 10.08 -11.84
N TYR A 47 9.54 11.12 -12.65
CA TYR A 47 10.46 11.10 -13.77
C TYR A 47 11.68 11.92 -13.42
N GLN A 48 12.86 11.34 -13.58
CA GLN A 48 14.11 12.06 -13.40
C GLN A 48 14.42 12.85 -14.66
N LEU A 49 14.32 14.16 -14.58
CA LEU A 49 14.79 15.07 -15.63
C LEU A 49 16.33 15.19 -15.52
N ASP A 50 16.98 15.42 -16.65
CA ASP A 50 18.43 15.44 -16.76
C ASP A 50 19.13 16.23 -15.64
N GLN A 51 20.26 15.67 -15.17
CA GLN A 51 21.19 16.40 -14.34
C GLN A 51 21.82 17.51 -15.19
N SER A 52 21.35 18.74 -15.05
CA SER A 52 22.11 19.86 -15.56
C SER A 52 23.45 19.92 -14.81
N PRO A 53 24.60 19.94 -15.50
CA PRO A 53 25.90 20.00 -14.85
C PRO A 53 26.08 21.21 -13.91
N SER A 54 25.25 22.23 -14.08
CA SER A 54 25.23 23.46 -13.29
C SER A 54 24.25 23.41 -12.09
N SER A 55 23.33 22.44 -12.03
CA SER A 55 22.37 22.32 -10.93
C SER A 55 22.88 21.29 -9.90
N ARG A 56 23.04 21.75 -8.65
CA ARG A 56 23.40 20.88 -7.51
C ARG A 56 22.25 19.99 -7.04
N GLY A 57 21.28 19.64 -7.94
CA GLY A 57 20.09 18.92 -7.56
C GLY A 57 19.49 18.09 -8.71
N TYR A 58 18.62 17.14 -8.36
CA TYR A 58 17.80 16.43 -9.32
C TYR A 58 16.48 17.18 -9.50
N HIS A 59 16.08 17.39 -10.74
CA HIS A 59 14.76 17.86 -11.08
C HIS A 59 13.86 16.64 -11.33
N TYR A 60 12.74 16.57 -10.63
CA TYR A 60 11.74 15.54 -10.82
C TYR A 60 10.43 16.13 -11.29
N SER A 61 9.76 15.42 -12.19
CA SER A 61 8.33 15.57 -12.38
C SER A 61 7.61 14.50 -11.58
N PHE A 62 6.66 14.92 -10.76
CA PHE A 62 5.84 14.04 -9.93
C PHE A 62 4.50 13.78 -10.62
N PHE A 63 4.11 12.52 -10.75
CA PHE A 63 2.92 12.11 -11.50
C PHE A 63 1.81 11.52 -10.63
N GLY A 64 2.17 10.85 -9.55
CA GLY A 64 1.25 10.18 -8.65
C GLY A 64 1.98 9.25 -7.69
N ASN A 65 1.27 8.28 -7.16
CA ASN A 65 1.78 7.33 -6.19
C ASN A 65 1.70 5.90 -6.71
N ALA A 66 2.51 5.03 -6.13
CA ALA A 66 2.42 3.59 -6.21
C ALA A 66 2.62 3.02 -4.81
N PHE A 67 2.29 1.75 -4.59
CA PHE A 67 2.53 1.10 -3.30
C PHE A 67 2.96 -0.35 -3.48
N PHE A 68 3.87 -0.82 -2.62
CA PHE A 68 4.34 -2.20 -2.62
C PHE A 68 3.25 -3.17 -2.15
N ILE A 69 3.21 -4.35 -2.77
CA ILE A 69 2.23 -5.42 -2.48
C ILE A 69 2.87 -6.72 -2.02
N ASN A 70 4.20 -6.86 -2.19
CA ASN A 70 4.93 -8.05 -1.79
C ASN A 70 6.44 -7.78 -1.67
N GLU A 71 7.17 -8.76 -1.15
CA GLU A 71 8.63 -8.71 -0.92
C GLU A 71 9.46 -8.87 -2.21
N GLN A 72 8.83 -9.20 -3.34
CA GLN A 72 9.50 -9.25 -4.65
C GLN A 72 9.65 -7.85 -5.29
N GLY A 73 9.19 -6.80 -4.61
CA GLY A 73 9.31 -5.42 -5.05
C GLY A 73 8.29 -5.01 -6.10
N TYR A 74 7.17 -5.72 -6.22
CA TYR A 74 6.07 -5.31 -7.07
C TYR A 74 5.23 -4.21 -6.44
N LEU A 75 4.80 -3.26 -7.27
CA LEU A 75 3.95 -2.13 -6.88
C LEU A 75 2.73 -2.07 -7.77
N LEU A 76 1.64 -1.52 -7.21
CA LEU A 76 0.45 -1.12 -7.95
C LEU A 76 0.37 0.39 -8.07
N THR A 77 -0.14 0.86 -9.21
CA THR A 77 -0.50 2.25 -9.49
C THR A 77 -1.65 2.28 -10.51
N VAL A 78 -2.15 3.46 -10.85
CA VAL A 78 -3.11 3.63 -11.95
C VAL A 78 -2.40 3.85 -13.28
N ALA A 79 -3.03 3.40 -14.38
CA ALA A 79 -2.40 3.39 -15.70
C ALA A 79 -2.09 4.80 -16.23
N HIS A 80 -2.97 5.78 -15.96
CA HIS A 80 -2.77 7.15 -16.46
C HIS A 80 -1.54 7.85 -15.84
N VAL A 81 -1.06 7.42 -14.66
CA VAL A 81 0.19 7.89 -14.05
C VAL A 81 1.39 7.55 -14.95
N LEU A 82 1.26 6.49 -15.75
CA LEU A 82 2.32 6.01 -16.63
C LEU A 82 2.23 6.52 -18.07
N GLU A 83 1.22 7.30 -18.42
CA GLU A 83 1.02 7.77 -19.82
C GLU A 83 2.22 8.55 -20.35
N THR A 84 2.85 9.38 -19.52
CA THR A 84 4.05 10.16 -19.89
C THR A 84 5.25 9.27 -20.23
N PHE A 85 5.26 8.01 -19.80
CA PHE A 85 6.37 7.07 -20.03
C PHE A 85 6.19 6.18 -21.28
N ARG A 86 5.06 6.32 -22.00
CA ARG A 86 4.77 5.52 -23.21
C ARG A 86 5.80 5.69 -24.31
N ASP A 87 6.41 6.88 -24.42
CA ASP A 87 7.39 7.21 -25.44
C ASP A 87 8.83 6.82 -25.06
N GLY A 88 9.00 5.84 -24.15
CA GLY A 88 10.29 5.29 -23.76
C GLY A 88 10.92 5.93 -22.51
N GLY A 89 10.18 6.76 -21.81
CA GLY A 89 10.62 7.28 -20.50
C GLY A 89 10.70 6.17 -19.43
N GLN A 90 11.66 6.29 -18.52
CA GLN A 90 11.82 5.36 -17.40
C GLN A 90 11.20 5.94 -16.15
N PRO A 91 10.15 5.32 -15.56
CA PRO A 91 9.63 5.74 -14.27
C PRO A 91 10.59 5.37 -13.14
N TYR A 92 10.59 6.20 -12.10
CA TYR A 92 11.27 5.95 -10.84
C TYR A 92 10.28 6.04 -9.69
N VAL A 93 10.59 5.35 -8.60
CA VAL A 93 9.85 5.45 -7.34
C VAL A 93 10.77 5.93 -6.23
N LEU A 94 10.26 6.88 -5.42
CA LEU A 94 10.99 7.37 -4.26
C LEU A 94 10.59 6.54 -3.04
N VAL A 95 11.45 5.61 -2.65
CA VAL A 95 11.20 4.65 -1.56
C VAL A 95 11.66 5.24 -0.24
N SER A 96 10.72 5.43 0.68
CA SER A 96 11.00 5.78 2.07
C SER A 96 11.44 4.54 2.84
N ARG A 97 12.37 4.74 3.77
CA ARG A 97 12.90 3.67 4.63
C ARG A 97 12.97 4.18 6.05
N ARG A 98 12.61 3.33 7.00
CA ARG A 98 12.69 3.68 8.40
C ARG A 98 14.14 4.00 8.79
N ASN A 99 14.36 5.17 9.39
CA ASN A 99 15.67 5.63 9.87
C ASN A 99 16.79 5.76 8.79
N SER A 100 16.41 5.95 7.53
CA SER A 100 17.35 6.14 6.44
C SER A 100 16.80 7.15 5.43
N PRO A 101 17.67 7.89 4.73
CA PRO A 101 17.22 8.75 3.65
C PRO A 101 16.45 7.98 2.59
N PRO A 102 15.41 8.56 1.97
CA PRO A 102 14.71 7.96 0.85
C PRO A 102 15.67 7.60 -0.28
N ARG A 103 15.34 6.59 -1.07
CA ARG A 103 16.08 6.19 -2.26
C ARG A 103 15.24 6.27 -3.50
N LEU A 104 15.84 6.76 -4.58
CA LEU A 104 15.26 6.70 -5.90
C LEU A 104 15.61 5.36 -6.53
N LEU A 105 14.59 4.57 -6.91
CA LEU A 105 14.75 3.29 -7.58
C LEU A 105 14.08 3.34 -8.95
N GLN A 106 14.67 2.67 -9.94
CA GLN A 106 13.98 2.44 -11.21
C GLN A 106 12.74 1.58 -10.97
N ALA A 107 11.68 1.85 -11.71
CA ALA A 107 10.45 1.06 -11.67
C ALA A 107 10.15 0.55 -13.07
N ALA A 108 10.41 -0.73 -13.34
CA ALA A 108 10.05 -1.36 -14.60
C ALA A 108 8.53 -1.49 -14.70
N ILE A 109 7.96 -1.11 -15.85
CA ILE A 109 6.55 -1.33 -16.15
C ILE A 109 6.38 -2.79 -16.54
N ILE A 110 5.64 -3.56 -15.75
CA ILE A 110 5.42 -5.00 -15.94
C ILE A 110 4.16 -5.26 -16.77
N ALA A 111 3.06 -4.59 -16.42
CA ALA A 111 1.80 -4.69 -17.13
C ALA A 111 0.97 -3.43 -16.94
N VAL A 112 0.15 -3.11 -17.95
CA VAL A 112 -0.78 -1.99 -17.94
C VAL A 112 -2.13 -2.50 -18.44
N ASP A 113 -3.20 -2.13 -17.74
CA ASP A 113 -4.59 -2.33 -18.15
C ASP A 113 -5.25 -0.94 -18.25
N PRO A 114 -5.21 -0.31 -19.44
CA PRO A 114 -5.77 1.04 -19.63
C PRO A 114 -7.29 1.09 -19.51
N GLU A 115 -7.97 -0.04 -19.77
CA GLU A 115 -9.42 -0.15 -19.69
C GLU A 115 -9.94 0.05 -18.26
N HIS A 116 -9.20 -0.51 -17.28
CA HIS A 116 -9.55 -0.42 -15.87
C HIS A 116 -8.66 0.55 -15.11
N ASP A 117 -7.80 1.29 -15.80
CA ASP A 117 -6.86 2.26 -15.23
C ASP A 117 -5.98 1.68 -14.11
N VAL A 118 -5.40 0.49 -14.32
CA VAL A 118 -4.46 -0.14 -13.38
C VAL A 118 -3.14 -0.51 -14.04
N ALA A 119 -2.06 -0.49 -13.28
CA ALA A 119 -0.74 -0.88 -13.75
C ALA A 119 0.09 -1.54 -12.64
N ILE A 120 1.00 -2.42 -13.06
CA ILE A 120 1.96 -3.10 -12.21
C ILE A 120 3.36 -2.59 -12.56
N LEU A 121 4.08 -2.18 -11.54
CA LEU A 121 5.50 -1.82 -11.60
C LEU A 121 6.34 -2.82 -10.80
N ARG A 122 7.66 -2.83 -11.06
CA ARG A 122 8.64 -3.55 -10.24
C ARG A 122 9.85 -2.68 -9.97
N ALA A 123 10.17 -2.47 -8.71
CA ALA A 123 11.34 -1.69 -8.30
C ALA A 123 12.63 -2.47 -8.52
N THR A 124 13.66 -1.76 -9.02
CA THR A 124 15.00 -2.31 -9.25
C THR A 124 16.06 -1.32 -8.74
N PRO A 125 17.02 -1.77 -7.91
CA PRO A 125 17.07 -3.08 -7.26
C PRO A 125 15.90 -3.31 -6.30
N ASN A 126 15.61 -4.58 -5.97
CA ASN A 126 14.54 -4.92 -5.05
C ASN A 126 14.82 -4.31 -3.65
N PRO A 127 13.95 -3.43 -3.12
CA PRO A 127 14.21 -2.74 -1.85
C PRO A 127 14.06 -3.63 -0.61
N PHE A 128 13.46 -4.81 -0.75
CA PHE A 128 13.30 -5.79 0.34
C PHE A 128 14.54 -6.65 0.55
N GLU A 129 15.47 -6.66 -0.41
CA GLU A 129 16.77 -7.30 -0.26
C GLU A 129 17.70 -6.39 0.56
N GLY A 130 18.05 -6.82 1.77
CA GLY A 130 18.99 -6.11 2.63
C GLY A 130 18.52 -5.84 4.05
N LYS A 131 19.25 -4.96 4.76
CA LYS A 131 19.02 -4.67 6.19
C LYS A 131 17.89 -3.64 6.46
N HIS A 132 17.36 -3.01 5.42
CA HIS A 132 16.35 -1.95 5.59
C HIS A 132 14.96 -2.51 5.37
N LYS A 133 14.10 -2.33 6.35
CA LYS A 133 12.71 -2.75 6.26
C LYS A 133 11.94 -1.76 5.37
N VAL A 134 11.37 -2.27 4.30
CA VAL A 134 10.34 -1.65 3.49
C VAL A 134 9.04 -2.38 3.79
N ALA A 135 7.92 -1.68 3.81
CA ALA A 135 6.61 -2.27 4.05
C ALA A 135 5.90 -2.57 2.73
N PHE A 136 4.92 -3.45 2.76
CA PHE A 136 3.96 -3.67 1.69
C PHE A 136 2.55 -3.70 2.28
N LEU A 137 1.53 -3.50 1.43
CA LEU A 137 0.12 -3.46 1.83
C LEU A 137 -0.60 -4.72 1.39
N PRO A 138 -1.41 -5.34 2.26
CA PRO A 138 -2.28 -6.43 1.87
C PRO A 138 -3.43 -5.91 1.01
N LEU A 139 -3.88 -6.73 0.04
CA LEU A 139 -5.01 -6.43 -0.82
C LEU A 139 -6.27 -7.09 -0.29
N ALA A 140 -7.37 -6.34 -0.23
CA ALA A 140 -8.66 -6.87 0.17
C ALA A 140 -9.16 -7.90 -0.85
N HIS A 141 -9.73 -9.00 -0.36
CA HIS A 141 -10.39 -10.01 -1.20
C HIS A 141 -11.79 -9.55 -1.59
N GLU A 142 -12.50 -8.96 -0.62
CA GLU A 142 -13.87 -8.49 -0.82
C GLU A 142 -13.90 -7.06 -1.38
N PRO A 143 -14.89 -6.74 -2.21
CA PRO A 143 -15.07 -5.38 -2.71
C PRO A 143 -15.43 -4.43 -1.57
N ALA A 144 -15.04 -3.16 -1.71
CA ALA A 144 -15.49 -2.11 -0.80
C ALA A 144 -17.02 -2.01 -0.81
N ILE A 145 -17.62 -1.75 0.33
CA ILE A 145 -19.08 -1.60 0.44
C ILE A 145 -19.48 -0.17 0.79
N ARG A 146 -20.65 0.26 0.38
CA ARG A 146 -21.19 1.59 0.71
C ARG A 146 -21.20 1.80 2.22
N GLY A 147 -20.75 2.98 2.67
CA GLY A 147 -20.63 3.33 4.08
C GLY A 147 -19.37 2.78 4.76
N GLN A 148 -18.55 1.98 4.06
CA GLN A 148 -17.29 1.50 4.62
C GLN A 148 -16.34 2.67 4.85
N ALA A 149 -15.83 2.78 6.07
CA ALA A 149 -14.83 3.78 6.43
C ALA A 149 -13.48 3.46 5.78
N VAL A 150 -12.91 4.45 5.09
CA VAL A 150 -11.67 4.31 4.32
C VAL A 150 -10.74 5.48 4.55
N ILE A 151 -9.47 5.25 4.25
CA ILE A 151 -8.44 6.28 4.22
C ILE A 151 -7.64 6.17 2.92
N ALA A 152 -7.49 7.28 2.19
CA ALA A 152 -6.55 7.40 1.10
C ALA A 152 -5.21 7.92 1.63
N LEU A 153 -4.12 7.23 1.30
CA LEU A 153 -2.78 7.54 1.79
C LEU A 153 -1.86 7.91 0.63
N SER A 154 -1.41 9.15 0.59
CA SER A 154 -0.57 9.69 -0.46
C SER A 154 0.76 10.19 0.08
N LEU A 155 1.79 10.18 -0.74
CA LEU A 155 3.08 10.79 -0.46
C LEU A 155 3.40 11.85 -1.52
N HIS A 156 3.80 13.04 -1.10
CA HIS A 156 4.17 14.15 -1.96
C HIS A 156 5.66 14.46 -1.80
N PRO A 157 6.49 14.28 -2.85
CA PRO A 157 7.89 14.60 -2.78
C PRO A 157 8.08 16.12 -2.70
N PRO A 158 9.09 16.63 -1.98
CA PRO A 158 9.44 18.03 -1.99
C PRO A 158 9.80 18.50 -3.42
N LYS A 159 9.44 19.73 -3.78
CA LYS A 159 9.64 20.28 -5.13
C LYS A 159 11.12 20.38 -5.54
N LEU A 160 12.02 20.52 -4.58
CA LEU A 160 13.47 20.61 -4.80
C LEU A 160 14.18 19.57 -3.96
N GLN A 161 14.95 18.71 -4.62
CA GLN A 161 15.79 17.71 -3.98
C GLN A 161 17.27 18.08 -4.24
N ASN A 162 18.10 18.13 -3.20
CA ASN A 162 19.52 18.26 -3.36
C ASN A 162 20.12 16.95 -3.88
N ALA A 163 21.12 17.03 -4.77
CA ALA A 163 21.76 15.89 -5.41
C ALA A 163 22.28 14.82 -4.42
N HIS A 164 22.54 15.19 -3.17
CA HIS A 164 23.19 14.33 -2.20
C HIS A 164 22.26 13.82 -1.08
N THR A 165 21.08 14.42 -0.90
CA THR A 165 20.16 14.04 0.16
C THR A 165 18.71 14.16 -0.32
N PHE A 166 18.04 13.02 -0.51
CA PHE A 166 16.61 12.99 -0.72
C PHE A 166 15.91 13.36 0.59
N GLN A 167 15.03 14.36 0.55
CA GLN A 167 14.16 14.65 1.67
C GLN A 167 13.00 13.68 1.68
N ALA A 168 12.52 13.33 2.87
CA ALA A 168 11.36 12.50 3.02
C ALA A 168 10.13 13.16 2.36
N PRO A 169 9.32 12.41 1.59
CA PRO A 169 8.07 12.93 1.06
C PRO A 169 7.11 13.24 2.20
N GLN A 170 6.28 14.28 1.98
CA GLN A 170 5.24 14.66 2.91
C GLN A 170 4.06 13.69 2.77
N GLU A 171 3.59 13.17 3.89
CA GLU A 171 2.41 12.32 3.95
C GLU A 171 1.13 13.17 3.92
N ASP A 172 0.13 12.71 3.16
CA ASP A 172 -1.22 13.25 3.11
C ASP A 172 -2.24 12.11 3.29
N ARG A 173 -3.10 12.24 4.29
CA ARG A 173 -4.16 11.28 4.62
C ARG A 173 -5.51 11.93 4.49
N SER A 174 -6.38 11.34 3.69
CA SER A 174 -7.76 11.77 3.52
C SER A 174 -8.70 10.67 3.96
N SER A 175 -9.40 10.90 5.08
CA SER A 175 -10.37 9.94 5.64
C SER A 175 -11.78 10.23 5.13
N GLY A 176 -12.58 9.18 4.98
CA GLY A 176 -13.96 9.28 4.55
C GLY A 176 -14.63 7.91 4.50
N GLU A 177 -15.64 7.82 3.66
CA GLU A 177 -16.40 6.58 3.42
C GLU A 177 -16.65 6.37 1.93
N VAL A 178 -16.97 5.14 1.57
CA VAL A 178 -17.43 4.77 0.23
C VAL A 178 -18.88 5.23 0.05
N LEU A 179 -19.14 6.09 -0.94
CA LEU A 179 -20.47 6.65 -1.20
C LEU A 179 -21.33 5.74 -2.09
N SER A 180 -20.79 5.37 -3.25
CA SER A 180 -21.48 4.59 -4.29
C SER A 180 -20.49 4.00 -5.26
N TYR A 181 -20.97 3.08 -6.10
CA TYR A 181 -20.29 2.64 -7.30
C TYR A 181 -20.91 3.33 -8.51
N GLU A 182 -20.03 3.79 -9.41
CA GLU A 182 -20.42 4.42 -10.66
C GLU A 182 -19.72 3.72 -11.82
N SER A 183 -20.42 3.63 -12.96
CA SER A 183 -19.86 3.04 -14.16
C SER A 183 -19.26 4.16 -15.04
N THR A 184 -17.97 4.05 -15.35
CA THR A 184 -17.30 4.95 -16.28
C THR A 184 -17.32 4.33 -17.68
N GLN A 185 -18.02 4.96 -18.59
CA GLN A 185 -17.94 4.63 -20.00
C GLN A 185 -16.96 5.62 -20.64
N LEU A 186 -15.70 5.22 -20.80
CA LEU A 186 -14.67 6.06 -21.42
C LEU A 186 -14.96 6.31 -22.91
N GLU A 187 -15.45 5.28 -23.62
CA GLU A 187 -15.93 5.38 -24.99
C GLU A 187 -17.08 4.40 -25.20
N LYS A 188 -17.94 4.67 -26.21
CA LYS A 188 -19.10 3.80 -26.51
C LYS A 188 -18.74 2.35 -26.89
N SER A 189 -17.50 2.09 -27.27
CA SER A 189 -16.97 0.80 -27.71
C SER A 189 -16.18 0.04 -26.65
N VAL A 190 -15.89 0.66 -25.49
CA VAL A 190 -15.10 0.07 -24.40
C VAL A 190 -16.06 -0.37 -23.29
N PRO A 191 -15.90 -1.58 -22.72
CA PRO A 191 -16.66 -1.98 -21.54
C PRO A 191 -16.55 -0.92 -20.45
N SER A 192 -17.65 -0.66 -19.74
CA SER A 192 -17.62 0.30 -18.65
C SER A 192 -16.85 -0.26 -17.48
N ALA A 193 -15.80 0.44 -17.06
CA ALA A 193 -15.13 0.14 -15.80
C ALA A 193 -15.92 0.78 -14.65
N ASP A 194 -16.06 0.08 -13.53
CA ASP A 194 -16.65 0.66 -12.35
C ASP A 194 -15.58 1.39 -11.54
N VAL A 195 -15.98 2.50 -10.96
CA VAL A 195 -15.24 3.19 -9.90
C VAL A 195 -16.12 3.32 -8.68
N PHE A 196 -15.56 3.45 -7.50
CA PHE A 196 -16.32 3.85 -6.33
C PHE A 196 -15.97 5.28 -5.91
N LEU A 197 -16.98 5.99 -5.42
CA LEU A 197 -16.84 7.36 -4.99
C LEU A 197 -16.48 7.45 -3.51
N LEU A 198 -15.62 8.39 -3.19
CA LEU A 198 -15.14 8.70 -1.85
C LEU A 198 -15.83 9.97 -1.33
N SER A 199 -16.21 10.00 -0.06
CA SER A 199 -16.86 11.18 0.56
C SER A 199 -15.93 12.37 0.71
N HIS A 200 -14.61 12.16 0.60
CA HIS A 200 -13.62 13.23 0.59
C HIS A 200 -13.15 13.56 -0.84
N SER A 201 -12.72 14.79 -1.03
CA SER A 201 -12.09 15.20 -2.28
C SER A 201 -10.66 14.68 -2.37
N VAL A 202 -10.23 14.42 -3.59
CA VAL A 202 -8.83 14.09 -3.90
C VAL A 202 -8.18 15.25 -4.64
N THR A 203 -6.88 15.42 -4.46
CA THR A 203 -6.10 16.49 -5.08
C THR A 203 -5.13 15.92 -6.13
N ARG A 204 -4.61 16.83 -6.98
CA ARG A 204 -3.62 16.44 -7.98
C ARG A 204 -2.38 15.82 -7.32
N GLY A 205 -1.94 14.69 -7.86
CA GLY A 205 -0.81 13.94 -7.35
C GLY A 205 -1.19 12.77 -6.43
N GLN A 206 -2.46 12.64 -6.01
CA GLN A 206 -2.92 11.51 -5.23
C GLN A 206 -3.25 10.27 -6.09
N SER A 207 -3.29 10.38 -7.43
CA SER A 207 -3.52 9.25 -8.34
C SER A 207 -2.58 8.08 -8.05
N GLY A 208 -3.10 6.86 -8.03
CA GLY A 208 -2.36 5.64 -7.71
C GLY A 208 -2.13 5.39 -6.22
N SER A 209 -2.55 6.30 -5.34
CA SER A 209 -2.50 6.09 -3.89
C SER A 209 -3.43 4.97 -3.45
N PRO A 210 -3.05 4.14 -2.46
CA PRO A 210 -3.94 3.12 -1.92
C PRO A 210 -5.10 3.74 -1.17
N VAL A 211 -6.29 3.17 -1.34
CA VAL A 211 -7.47 3.37 -0.49
C VAL A 211 -7.59 2.17 0.42
N LEU A 212 -7.40 2.39 1.71
CA LEU A 212 -7.36 1.37 2.75
C LEU A 212 -8.70 1.32 3.49
N ALA A 213 -9.24 0.15 3.71
CA ALA A 213 -10.33 -0.05 4.66
C ALA A 213 -9.81 0.14 6.09
N LEU A 214 -10.50 0.93 6.92
CA LEU A 214 -10.01 1.25 8.28
C LEU A 214 -10.02 0.05 9.22
N ASP A 215 -10.93 -0.89 9.02
CA ASP A 215 -11.10 -2.09 9.85
C ASP A 215 -10.00 -3.14 9.62
N SER A 216 -9.67 -3.42 8.36
CA SER A 216 -8.72 -4.47 7.96
C SER A 216 -7.36 -3.94 7.57
N ARG A 217 -7.22 -2.62 7.35
CA ARG A 217 -6.04 -1.96 6.77
C ARG A 217 -5.61 -2.53 5.41
N ALA A 218 -6.51 -3.27 4.75
CA ALA A 218 -6.28 -3.78 3.42
C ALA A 218 -6.66 -2.75 2.36
N VAL A 219 -5.96 -2.80 1.23
CA VAL A 219 -6.25 -1.95 0.08
C VAL A 219 -7.53 -2.44 -0.60
N VAL A 220 -8.55 -1.59 -0.67
CA VAL A 220 -9.83 -1.83 -1.35
C VAL A 220 -9.90 -1.16 -2.73
N GLY A 221 -8.98 -0.23 -3.02
CA GLY A 221 -8.91 0.44 -4.32
C GLY A 221 -7.70 1.35 -4.44
N LEU A 222 -7.58 1.98 -5.61
CA LEU A 222 -6.54 2.94 -5.96
C LEU A 222 -7.20 4.28 -6.30
N VAL A 223 -6.70 5.38 -5.76
CA VAL A 223 -7.20 6.71 -6.12
C VAL A 223 -7.01 6.96 -7.62
N GLU A 224 -8.11 7.21 -8.33
CA GLU A 224 -8.11 7.60 -9.74
C GLU A 224 -7.99 9.12 -9.87
N GLY A 225 -8.91 9.87 -9.25
CA GLY A 225 -8.95 11.33 -9.35
C GLY A 225 -10.25 11.92 -8.81
N ARG A 226 -10.61 13.09 -9.32
CA ARG A 226 -11.86 13.78 -8.98
C ARG A 226 -12.98 13.28 -9.89
N TRP A 227 -14.15 13.05 -9.28
CA TRP A 227 -15.34 12.69 -10.04
C TRP A 227 -16.02 13.93 -10.62
N LEU A 228 -15.78 14.22 -11.92
CA LEU A 228 -16.26 15.45 -12.58
C LEU A 228 -17.55 15.28 -13.39
N ARG A 229 -18.31 14.19 -13.25
CA ARG A 229 -19.56 14.03 -14.02
C ARG A 229 -20.58 15.12 -13.68
N SER A 230 -21.22 15.63 -14.71
CA SER A 230 -22.16 16.77 -14.68
C SER A 230 -23.36 16.58 -13.74
N SER A 231 -23.77 15.35 -13.43
CA SER A 231 -24.84 15.04 -12.47
C SER A 231 -24.48 15.35 -11.02
N ALA A 232 -23.22 15.16 -10.61
CA ALA A 232 -22.75 15.51 -9.27
C ALA A 232 -22.70 17.03 -9.05
N VAL A 233 -22.41 17.80 -10.10
CA VAL A 233 -22.37 19.27 -10.08
C VAL A 233 -23.77 19.86 -9.90
N SER A 234 -24.84 19.17 -10.35
CA SER A 234 -26.23 19.66 -10.22
C SER A 234 -26.76 19.56 -8.79
N ILE A 235 -26.36 18.56 -8.02
CA ILE A 235 -26.74 18.39 -6.60
C ILE A 235 -26.07 19.47 -5.74
N ALA A 236 -24.88 19.87 -6.16
CA ALA A 236 -24.03 20.83 -5.47
C ALA A 236 -24.55 22.27 -5.49
N LYS A 237 -25.37 22.63 -6.47
CA LYS A 237 -25.91 24.02 -6.60
C LYS A 237 -27.05 24.35 -5.63
N SER A 238 -27.55 23.37 -4.88
CA SER A 238 -28.69 23.58 -3.96
C SER A 238 -28.31 23.81 -2.49
N SER A 239 -27.04 23.67 -2.12
CA SER A 239 -26.57 23.91 -0.75
C SER A 239 -25.60 25.10 -0.69
N SER A 240 -25.77 25.97 0.30
CA SER A 240 -24.94 27.14 0.56
C SER A 240 -23.49 26.84 0.99
N LEU A 241 -23.13 25.57 1.13
CA LEU A 241 -21.76 25.08 1.34
C LEU A 241 -21.20 24.67 -0.01
N SER A 242 -20.03 25.17 -0.40
CA SER A 242 -19.34 24.74 -1.62
C SER A 242 -19.22 23.22 -1.59
N PRO A 243 -19.89 22.50 -2.49
CA PRO A 243 -19.86 21.04 -2.44
C PRO A 243 -18.46 20.56 -2.79
N SER A 244 -17.89 19.75 -1.92
CA SER A 244 -16.64 19.07 -2.23
C SER A 244 -16.89 18.08 -3.37
N ILE A 245 -16.10 18.16 -4.43
CA ILE A 245 -16.15 17.20 -5.52
C ILE A 245 -15.65 15.85 -4.96
N PRO A 246 -16.46 14.78 -5.02
CA PRO A 246 -16.04 13.47 -4.54
C PRO A 246 -14.76 12.99 -5.21
N GLY A 247 -13.93 12.26 -4.49
CA GLY A 247 -12.87 11.47 -5.08
C GLY A 247 -13.44 10.22 -5.75
N ALA A 248 -12.74 9.70 -6.75
CA ALA A 248 -13.00 8.43 -7.39
C ALA A 248 -11.84 7.48 -7.17
N ALA A 249 -12.13 6.19 -6.99
CA ALA A 249 -11.13 5.15 -6.84
C ALA A 249 -11.47 3.92 -7.70
N VAL A 250 -10.45 3.38 -8.32
CA VAL A 250 -10.51 2.11 -9.05
C VAL A 250 -10.59 0.96 -8.05
N PRO A 251 -11.57 0.05 -8.16
CA PRO A 251 -11.68 -1.12 -7.28
C PRO A 251 -10.47 -2.04 -7.39
N ILE A 252 -10.00 -2.55 -6.24
CA ILE A 252 -8.80 -3.40 -6.16
C ILE A 252 -8.92 -4.70 -6.97
N ARG A 253 -10.15 -5.20 -7.25
CA ARG A 253 -10.37 -6.40 -8.04
C ARG A 253 -9.76 -6.33 -9.44
N TYR A 254 -9.67 -5.16 -10.05
CA TYR A 254 -9.05 -5.00 -11.37
C TYR A 254 -7.53 -5.17 -11.31
N ALA A 255 -6.91 -4.63 -10.27
CA ALA A 255 -5.48 -4.87 -10.01
C ALA A 255 -5.21 -6.35 -9.69
N ILE A 256 -6.06 -7.01 -8.89
CA ILE A 256 -5.96 -8.44 -8.60
C ILE A 256 -6.07 -9.27 -9.89
N ALA A 257 -7.03 -8.97 -10.76
CA ALA A 257 -7.16 -9.65 -12.04
C ALA A 257 -5.91 -9.47 -12.93
N LEU A 258 -5.30 -8.29 -12.92
CA LEU A 258 -4.05 -8.03 -13.65
C LEU A 258 -2.87 -8.82 -13.05
N LEU A 259 -2.75 -8.87 -11.71
CA LEU A 259 -1.74 -9.66 -11.01
C LEU A 259 -1.86 -11.16 -11.31
N GLN A 260 -3.09 -11.69 -11.34
CA GLN A 260 -3.37 -13.09 -11.70
C GLN A 260 -2.91 -13.41 -13.12
N ARG A 261 -3.21 -12.54 -14.10
CA ARG A 261 -2.74 -12.68 -15.49
C ARG A 261 -1.21 -12.71 -15.60
N GLN A 262 -0.51 -12.04 -14.70
CA GLN A 262 0.95 -11.98 -14.66
C GLN A 262 1.58 -13.04 -13.71
N SER A 263 0.79 -13.89 -13.06
CA SER A 263 1.24 -14.88 -12.07
C SER A 263 2.05 -14.25 -10.93
N ILE A 264 1.69 -13.05 -10.50
CA ILE A 264 2.31 -12.31 -9.41
C ILE A 264 1.51 -12.55 -8.12
N SER A 265 2.17 -12.99 -7.05
CA SER A 265 1.57 -13.18 -5.73
C SER A 265 1.42 -11.86 -4.98
N TRP A 266 0.44 -11.81 -4.09
CA TRP A 266 0.19 -10.71 -3.17
C TRP A 266 -0.26 -11.23 -1.80
N HIS A 267 -0.23 -10.35 -0.79
CA HIS A 267 -0.71 -10.68 0.54
C HIS A 267 -2.17 -10.25 0.72
N THR A 268 -2.92 -11.06 1.46
CA THR A 268 -4.28 -10.72 1.91
C THR A 268 -4.25 -10.42 3.41
N PRO A 269 -5.24 -9.69 3.96
CA PRO A 269 -5.34 -9.46 5.39
C PRO A 269 -5.38 -10.80 6.14
N GLN A 270 -4.65 -10.89 7.24
CA GLN A 270 -4.79 -12.04 8.14
C GLN A 270 -6.14 -11.91 8.85
N SER A 271 -6.94 -12.97 8.83
CA SER A 271 -8.15 -13.02 9.64
C SER A 271 -7.78 -12.79 11.11
N PRO A 272 -8.51 -11.94 11.85
CA PRO A 272 -8.28 -11.81 13.28
C PRO A 272 -8.36 -13.20 13.93
N PRO A 273 -7.50 -13.50 14.93
CA PRO A 273 -7.57 -14.78 15.62
C PRO A 273 -9.00 -14.96 16.13
N SER A 274 -9.64 -16.07 15.73
CA SER A 274 -10.98 -16.40 16.20
C SER A 274 -10.93 -16.42 17.74
N SER A 275 -11.60 -15.47 18.39
CA SER A 275 -11.80 -15.51 19.83
C SER A 275 -12.57 -16.79 20.14
N SER A 276 -11.86 -17.84 20.57
CA SER A 276 -12.49 -19.04 21.09
C SER A 276 -13.41 -18.61 22.22
N PRO A 277 -14.70 -19.00 22.20
CA PRO A 277 -15.57 -18.70 23.32
C PRO A 277 -15.00 -19.40 24.55
N THR A 278 -14.59 -18.59 25.53
CA THR A 278 -14.23 -19.08 26.86
C THR A 278 -15.48 -19.76 27.44
N ARG A 279 -15.42 -21.07 27.60
CA ARG A 279 -16.44 -21.87 28.32
C ARG A 279 -16.25 -21.70 29.81
#